data_8229ecc9b726814df90e3d0f11e7b901
#
_entry.id   8229ecc9b726814df90e3d0f11e7b901
#
_cell.length_a   1.000
_cell.length_b   1.000
_cell.length_c   1.000
_cell.angle_alpha   90.00
_cell.angle_beta   90.00
_cell.angle_gamma   90.00
#
_symmetry.space_group_name_H-M   'P 1'
#
loop_
_entity.id
_entity.type
_entity.pdbx_description
1 polymer ?
#
loop_
_entity_poly.entity_id
_entity_poly.type
_entity_poly.pdbx_seq_one_letter_code
_entity_poly.pdbx_strand_id
1 'polypeptide(L)'
;MMVKQDHNSFQTDNRMNQNQIDKIKEILIKWNPLGERSRQIHDLNNYDTEAIDIISNIEMDLEFKKNKYSKSFVKKIVKEVLNEAFNLWLTDEDCEKPSELIYNVLL
;
A
#
# COMPACT_ATOMS: atom_id res chain seq x y z
N MET A 1 7.17 25.03 -21.58
CA MET A 1 7.17 24.48 -21.05
C MET A 1 6.94 24.04 -20.63
N MET A 2 6.68 24.34 -20.76
CA MET A 2 6.60 23.68 -20.15
C MET A 2 6.49 23.23 -19.72
N VAL A 3 6.46 23.62 -20.34
CA VAL A 3 6.53 22.94 -19.71
C VAL A 3 6.47 22.33 -19.25
N LYS A 4 6.32 22.52 -19.52
CA LYS A 4 6.39 21.78 -18.94
C LYS A 4 6.29 21.28 -18.21
N GLN A 5 6.11 21.76 -18.66
CA GLN A 5 6.15 21.18 -17.86
C GLN A 5 5.88 20.76 -17.02
N ASP A 6 5.87 21.45 -17.77
CA ASP A 6 5.82 20.94 -16.88
C ASP A 6 5.38 20.47 -16.26
N HIS A 7 5.19 20.68 -16.51
CA HIS A 7 4.98 19.94 -15.74
C HIS A 7 4.78 19.24 -15.07
N ASN A 8 4.88 19.48 -15.56
CA ASN A 8 4.90 18.63 -14.73
C ASN A 8 4.71 18.12 -14.04
N SER A 9 4.72 18.42 -14.25
CA SER A 9 4.75 17.74 -13.37
C SER A 9 4.36 17.36 -12.66
N PHE A 10 4.06 17.60 -12.92
CA PHE A 10 3.78 17.02 -12.01
C PHE A 10 3.55 16.28 -11.59
N GLN A 11 3.56 16.16 -11.91
CA GLN A 11 3.56 15.33 -11.50
C GLN A 11 3.47 14.52 -11.06
N THR A 12 3.42 14.53 -11.43
CA THR A 12 3.50 13.79 -10.94
C THR A 12 3.66 13.25 -10.34
N ASP A 13 3.60 13.60 -10.59
CA ASP A 13 3.90 13.29 -9.91
C ASP A 13 4.13 12.44 -9.36
N ASN A 14 4.14 12.54 -9.42
CA ASN A 14 4.68 11.82 -8.85
C ASN A 14 5.02 11.35 -7.58
N ARG A 15 4.66 11.63 -7.19
CA ARG A 15 4.92 11.40 -5.86
C ARG A 15 4.74 9.97 -5.46
N MET A 16 3.70 9.32 -5.77
CA MET A 16 3.64 7.87 -5.68
C MET A 16 4.45 7.27 -6.78
N ASN A 17 5.43 6.49 -6.39
CA ASN A 17 6.30 5.83 -7.33
C ASN A 17 5.60 4.58 -7.86
N GLN A 18 5.35 4.52 -9.16
CA GLN A 18 4.67 3.38 -9.75
C GLN A 18 5.42 2.07 -9.48
N ASN A 19 6.73 2.14 -9.45
CA ASN A 19 7.56 0.98 -9.15
C ASN A 19 7.28 0.43 -7.74
N GLN A 20 7.10 1.33 -6.78
CA GLN A 20 6.75 0.93 -5.42
C GLN A 20 5.37 0.32 -5.35
N ILE A 21 4.41 0.92 -6.06
CA ILE A 21 3.05 0.39 -6.14
C ILE A 21 3.08 -1.03 -6.69
N ASP A 22 3.81 -1.23 -7.78
CA ASP A 22 3.89 -2.54 -8.42
C ASP A 22 4.51 -3.59 -7.50
N LYS A 23 5.54 -3.21 -6.76
CA LYS A 23 6.18 -4.14 -5.83
C LYS A 23 5.27 -4.52 -4.68
N ILE A 24 4.52 -3.55 -4.16
CA ILE A 24 3.57 -3.84 -3.09
C ILE A 24 2.44 -4.72 -3.61
N LYS A 25 1.95 -4.44 -4.82
CA LYS A 25 0.95 -5.33 -5.43
C LYS A 25 1.46 -6.75 -5.51
N GLU A 26 2.72 -6.94 -5.92
CA GLU A 26 3.31 -8.27 -6.02
C GLU A 26 3.29 -8.98 -4.67
N ILE A 27 3.64 -8.25 -3.61
CA ILE A 27 3.61 -8.81 -2.26
C ILE A 27 2.20 -9.23 -1.88
N LEU A 28 1.21 -8.35 -2.15
CA LEU A 28 -0.18 -8.65 -1.81
C LEU A 28 -0.74 -9.82 -2.61
N ILE A 29 -0.36 -9.93 -3.89
CA ILE A 29 -0.79 -11.03 -4.75
C ILE A 29 -0.25 -12.35 -4.21
N LYS A 30 1.03 -12.38 -3.86
CA LYS A 30 1.64 -13.61 -3.37
C LYS A 30 1.09 -14.03 -2.02
N TRP A 31 0.85 -13.06 -1.15
CA TRP A 31 0.25 -13.31 0.15
C TRP A 31 -1.19 -13.74 0.02
N ASN A 32 -1.93 -13.02 -0.85
CA ASN A 32 -3.35 -13.26 -1.14
C ASN A 32 -4.18 -13.37 0.14
N PRO A 33 -4.29 -12.29 0.91
CA PRO A 33 -5.01 -12.35 2.20
C PRO A 33 -6.48 -12.71 2.06
N LEU A 34 -7.07 -12.50 0.87
CA LEU A 34 -8.44 -12.89 0.61
C LEU A 34 -8.61 -14.39 0.35
N GLY A 35 -7.52 -15.07 -0.04
CA GLY A 35 -7.62 -16.48 -0.40
C GLY A 35 -8.58 -16.69 -1.56
N GLU A 36 -9.46 -17.66 -1.42
CA GLU A 36 -10.40 -17.98 -2.50
C GLU A 36 -11.36 -16.84 -2.82
N ARG A 37 -11.63 -15.96 -1.85
CA ARG A 37 -12.52 -14.84 -2.07
C ARG A 37 -12.02 -13.87 -3.14
N SER A 38 -10.73 -13.90 -3.42
CA SER A 38 -10.16 -12.99 -4.43
C SER A 38 -10.78 -13.22 -5.81
N ARG A 39 -11.24 -14.44 -6.07
CA ARG A 39 -11.85 -14.77 -7.36
C ARG A 39 -13.25 -14.21 -7.50
N GLN A 40 -13.87 -13.77 -6.41
CA GLN A 40 -15.25 -13.30 -6.40
C GLN A 40 -15.36 -11.78 -6.44
N ILE A 41 -14.24 -11.09 -6.40
CA ILE A 41 -14.22 -9.63 -6.41
C ILE A 41 -13.81 -9.15 -7.79
N HIS A 42 -14.78 -8.64 -8.54
CA HIS A 42 -14.60 -8.28 -9.94
C HIS A 42 -13.59 -7.17 -10.15
N ASP A 43 -13.58 -6.18 -9.25
CA ASP A 43 -12.73 -5.01 -9.41
C ASP A 43 -11.54 -5.02 -8.47
N LEU A 44 -11.12 -6.21 -8.03
CA LEU A 44 -9.95 -6.32 -7.16
C LEU A 44 -8.68 -5.81 -7.86
N ASN A 45 -8.56 -6.09 -9.14
CA ASN A 45 -7.45 -5.62 -9.97
C ASN A 45 -6.09 -5.88 -9.31
N ASN A 46 -5.91 -7.11 -8.83
CA ASN A 46 -4.66 -7.56 -8.22
C ASN A 46 -4.21 -6.67 -7.07
N TYR A 47 -5.16 -6.24 -6.24
CA TYR A 47 -4.89 -5.42 -5.06
C TYR A 47 -4.30 -4.04 -5.40
N ASP A 48 -4.61 -3.52 -6.59
CA ASP A 48 -4.08 -2.22 -7.02
C ASP A 48 -4.51 -1.10 -6.08
N THR A 49 -5.81 -1.01 -5.80
CA THR A 49 -6.36 0.02 -4.92
C THR A 49 -5.75 -0.08 -3.53
N GLU A 50 -5.63 -1.30 -3.02
CA GLU A 50 -5.11 -1.50 -1.66
C GLU A 50 -3.63 -1.14 -1.56
N ALA A 51 -2.84 -1.42 -2.59
CA ALA A 51 -1.44 -1.00 -2.60
C ALA A 51 -1.34 0.52 -2.56
N ILE A 52 -2.15 1.22 -3.34
CA ILE A 52 -2.17 2.67 -3.35
C ILE A 52 -2.62 3.21 -1.99
N ASP A 53 -3.65 2.61 -1.40
CA ASP A 53 -4.17 3.04 -0.10
C ASP A 53 -3.13 2.88 1.00
N ILE A 54 -2.37 1.78 0.97
CA ILE A 54 -1.33 1.55 1.96
C ILE A 54 -0.29 2.67 1.89
N ILE A 55 0.20 2.98 0.69
CA ILE A 55 1.20 4.03 0.52
C ILE A 55 0.63 5.38 0.94
N SER A 56 -0.59 5.69 0.51
CA SER A 56 -1.22 6.97 0.84
C SER A 56 -1.39 7.16 2.34
N ASN A 57 -1.84 6.12 3.03
CA ASN A 57 -2.03 6.19 4.47
C ASN A 57 -0.71 6.37 5.21
N ILE A 58 0.33 5.68 4.75
CA ILE A 58 1.66 5.84 5.35
C ILE A 58 2.13 7.27 5.20
N GLU A 59 2.02 7.82 3.99
CA GLU A 59 2.48 9.18 3.72
C GLU A 59 1.72 10.21 4.53
N MET A 60 0.40 10.04 4.62
CA MET A 60 -0.42 10.97 5.37
C MET A 60 -0.10 10.94 6.86
N ASP A 61 0.04 9.75 7.42
CA ASP A 61 0.33 9.63 8.84
C ASP A 61 1.71 10.17 9.19
N LEU A 62 2.68 9.97 8.30
CA LEU A 62 4.02 10.53 8.52
C LEU A 62 3.99 12.05 8.49
N GLU A 63 3.23 12.63 7.58
CA GLU A 63 3.19 14.07 7.42
C GLU A 63 2.32 14.76 8.46
N PHE A 64 1.12 14.25 8.70
CA PHE A 64 0.14 14.96 9.53
C PHE A 64 0.11 14.51 10.97
N LYS A 65 0.43 13.25 11.24
CA LYS A 65 0.44 12.73 12.60
C LYS A 65 1.84 12.62 13.17
N LYS A 66 2.85 12.92 12.38
CA LYS A 66 4.26 12.91 12.80
C LYS A 66 4.68 11.55 13.34
N ASN A 67 4.08 10.49 12.83
CA ASN A 67 4.49 9.15 13.20
C ASN A 67 5.89 8.85 12.69
N LYS A 68 6.58 7.99 13.40
CA LYS A 68 7.91 7.56 13.01
C LYS A 68 7.80 6.33 12.10
N TYR A 69 8.52 6.36 11.00
CA TYR A 69 8.54 5.23 10.07
C TYR A 69 9.22 4.03 10.73
N SER A 70 8.50 2.92 10.85
CA SER A 70 8.99 1.71 11.50
C SER A 70 8.22 0.52 10.96
N LYS A 71 8.74 -0.68 11.22
CA LYS A 71 8.05 -1.90 10.81
C LYS A 71 6.69 -2.03 11.47
N SER A 72 6.59 -1.72 12.74
CA SER A 72 5.31 -1.83 13.44
C SER A 72 4.31 -0.80 12.93
N PHE A 73 4.77 0.40 12.56
CA PHE A 73 3.91 1.40 11.97
C PHE A 73 3.35 0.92 10.63
N VAL A 74 4.22 0.38 9.77
CA VAL A 74 3.78 -0.14 8.47
C VAL A 74 2.81 -1.29 8.65
N LYS A 75 3.09 -2.19 9.59
CA LYS A 75 2.21 -3.32 9.85
C LYS A 75 0.83 -2.87 10.27
N LYS A 76 0.76 -1.86 11.13
CA LYS A 76 -0.52 -1.32 11.57
C LYS A 76 -1.33 -0.80 10.38
N ILE A 77 -0.68 -0.05 9.50
CA ILE A 77 -1.35 0.51 8.32
C ILE A 77 -1.84 -0.60 7.40
N VAL A 78 -0.99 -1.58 7.12
CA VAL A 78 -1.35 -2.69 6.23
C VAL A 78 -2.56 -3.43 6.79
N LYS A 79 -2.53 -3.73 8.08
CA LYS A 79 -3.62 -4.46 8.72
C LYS A 79 -4.92 -3.65 8.65
N GLU A 80 -4.86 -2.38 8.95
CA GLU A 80 -6.06 -1.53 8.95
C GLU A 80 -6.65 -1.39 7.55
N VAL A 81 -5.79 -1.15 6.56
CA VAL A 81 -6.27 -0.98 5.18
C VAL A 81 -6.97 -2.23 4.69
N LEU A 82 -6.34 -3.39 4.89
CA LEU A 82 -6.89 -4.63 4.35
C LEU A 82 -8.12 -5.09 5.11
N ASN A 83 -8.10 -4.96 6.44
CA ASN A 83 -9.27 -5.36 7.23
C ASN A 83 -10.47 -4.49 6.88
N GLU A 84 -10.25 -3.20 6.68
CA GLU A 84 -11.33 -2.28 6.34
C GLU A 84 -11.83 -2.50 4.93
N ALA A 85 -10.91 -2.68 3.98
CA ALA A 85 -11.27 -2.82 2.58
C ALA A 85 -12.12 -4.05 2.32
N PHE A 86 -11.84 -5.14 3.02
CA PHE A 86 -12.47 -6.43 2.72
C PHE A 86 -13.20 -7.04 3.90
N ASN A 87 -13.36 -6.30 4.98
CA ASN A 87 -14.03 -6.79 6.18
C ASN A 87 -13.37 -8.08 6.69
N LEU A 88 -12.06 -8.03 6.82
CA LEU A 88 -11.26 -9.15 7.28
C LEU A 88 -10.91 -9.02 8.75
N TRP A 89 -10.36 -10.08 9.31
CA TRP A 89 -9.92 -10.14 10.71
C TRP A 89 -8.45 -10.54 10.80
N LEU A 90 -7.62 -9.91 9.96
CA LEU A 90 -6.19 -10.19 9.98
C LEU A 90 -5.59 -9.76 11.32
N THR A 91 -4.71 -10.60 11.85
CA THR A 91 -3.99 -10.31 13.09
C THR A 91 -2.63 -9.70 12.79
N ASP A 92 -1.97 -9.22 13.84
CA ASP A 92 -0.58 -8.75 13.69
C ASP A 92 0.31 -9.86 13.14
N GLU A 93 0.10 -11.08 13.61
CA GLU A 93 0.89 -12.22 13.16
C GLU A 93 0.69 -12.49 11.67
N ASP A 94 -0.57 -12.42 11.22
CA ASP A 94 -0.86 -12.61 9.80
C ASP A 94 -0.14 -11.60 8.93
N CYS A 95 0.01 -10.39 9.43
CA CYS A 95 0.56 -9.29 8.67
C CYS A 95 2.07 -9.14 8.82
N GLU A 96 2.70 -9.89 9.71
CA GLU A 96 4.11 -9.69 10.07
C GLU A 96 5.02 -9.75 8.85
N LYS A 97 5.00 -10.86 8.14
CA LYS A 97 5.92 -11.08 7.02
C LYS A 97 5.66 -10.15 5.84
N PRO A 98 4.42 -10.04 5.35
CA PRO A 98 4.18 -9.14 4.22
C PRO A 98 4.44 -7.68 4.57
N SER A 99 4.18 -7.27 5.81
CA SER A 99 4.45 -5.89 6.20
C SER A 99 5.94 -5.59 6.23
N GLU A 100 6.75 -6.55 6.63
CA GLU A 100 8.19 -6.37 6.60
C GLU A 100 8.68 -6.16 5.18
N LEU A 101 8.15 -6.94 4.25
CA LEU A 101 8.51 -6.79 2.84
C LEU A 101 8.11 -5.42 2.31
N ILE A 102 6.91 -4.96 2.68
CA ILE A 102 6.43 -3.64 2.27
C ILE A 102 7.30 -2.54 2.89
N TYR A 103 7.65 -2.69 4.16
CA TYR A 103 8.53 -1.76 4.83
C TYR A 103 9.84 -1.59 4.06
N ASN A 104 10.40 -2.70 3.59
CA ASN A 104 11.66 -2.67 2.84
C ASN A 104 11.51 -2.00 1.48
N VAL A 105 10.35 -2.18 0.83
CA VAL A 105 10.09 -1.52 -0.45
C VAL A 105 10.10 0.00 -0.31
N LEU A 106 9.59 0.50 0.80
CA LEU A 106 9.38 1.94 1.00
C LEU A 106 10.55 2.63 1.70
N LEU A 107 11.58 1.88 2.06
CA LEU A 107 12.79 2.49 2.67
C LEU A 107 13.51 3.46 1.67
#